data_754b1e8ffaec8c602a54237689dbde5b
#
_entry.id   754b1e8ffaec8c602a54237689dbde5b
#
_cell.length_a   1.000
_cell.length_b   1.000
_cell.length_c   1.000
_cell.angle_alpha   90.00
_cell.angle_beta   90.00
_cell.angle_gamma   90.00
#
_symmetry.space_group_name_H-M   'P 1'
#
loop_
_entity.id
_entity.type
_entity.pdbx_description
1 polymer ?
#
loop_
_entity_poly.entity_id
_entity_poly.type
_entity_poly.pdbx_seq_one_letter_code
_entity_poly.pdbx_strand_id
1 'polypeptide(L)'
;MAEEGEVFEVQHDPIGQKFFIPLGNTEAILAYTQINNILDIHHAAVPDPYQGKGLAEKMAVFAFEYAKKNGLKIIPTCEYLQEKFLPKHPDYRNIVTSY
;
A
#
# COMPACT_ATOMS: atom_id res chain seq x y z
N MET A 1 14.66 -23.39 6.50
CA MET A 1 14.67 -22.46 5.69
C MET A 1 13.98 -21.28 6.08
N ALA A 2 14.64 -20.22 6.02
CA ALA A 2 14.14 -18.96 6.45
C ALA A 2 12.90 -18.60 5.70
N GLU A 3 12.91 -18.87 4.42
CA GLU A 3 11.78 -18.49 3.62
C GLU A 3 10.52 -19.20 4.02
N GLU A 4 10.66 -20.38 4.54
CA GLU A 4 9.47 -21.12 4.93
C GLU A 4 8.77 -20.48 6.09
N GLY A 5 9.53 -19.83 6.95
CA GLY A 5 8.95 -19.19 8.11
C GLY A 5 8.65 -17.72 7.92
N GLU A 6 8.99 -17.17 6.76
CA GLU A 6 8.80 -15.75 6.56
C GLU A 6 7.35 -15.42 6.31
N VAL A 7 6.83 -14.48 7.06
CA VAL A 7 5.48 -14.00 6.89
C VAL A 7 5.54 -12.50 6.73
N PHE A 8 5.05 -12.02 5.61
CA PHE A 8 5.00 -10.58 5.33
C PHE A 8 3.56 -10.13 5.52
N GLU A 9 3.28 -9.64 6.70
CA GLU A 9 1.92 -9.27 7.05
C GLU A 9 1.75 -7.78 7.02
N VAL A 10 0.79 -7.29 6.25
CA VAL A 10 0.51 -5.86 6.17
C VAL A 10 -0.24 -5.44 7.41
N GLN A 11 0.20 -4.33 7.99
CA GLN A 11 -0.46 -3.72 9.13
C GLN A 11 -0.81 -2.29 8.79
N HIS A 12 -1.72 -1.71 9.55
CA HIS A 12 -2.19 -0.36 9.30
C HIS A 12 -1.99 0.48 10.54
N ASP A 13 -1.34 1.63 10.37
CA ASP A 13 -1.13 2.62 11.42
C ASP A 13 -1.87 3.89 11.04
N PRO A 14 -3.13 4.06 11.47
CA PRO A 14 -3.89 5.25 11.05
C PRO A 14 -3.36 6.55 11.64
N ILE A 15 -2.72 6.50 12.81
CA ILE A 15 -2.15 7.70 13.38
C ILE A 15 -0.93 8.15 12.60
N GLY A 16 -0.06 7.20 12.24
CA GLY A 16 1.09 7.48 11.39
C GLY A 16 0.74 7.60 9.92
N GLN A 17 -0.50 7.29 9.57
CA GLN A 17 -1.02 7.37 8.20
C GLN A 17 -0.17 6.54 7.25
N LYS A 18 -0.05 5.26 7.55
CA LYS A 18 0.70 4.34 6.68
C LYS A 18 0.19 2.92 6.82
N PHE A 19 0.33 2.18 5.75
CA PHE A 19 0.28 0.72 5.77
C PHE A 19 1.73 0.27 5.76
N PHE A 20 2.05 -0.80 6.48
CA PHE A 20 3.45 -1.18 6.57
C PHE A 20 3.58 -2.69 6.79
N ILE A 21 4.78 -3.19 6.52
CA ILE A 21 5.14 -4.58 6.78
C ILE A 21 6.41 -4.56 7.62
N PRO A 22 6.33 -5.05 8.87
CA PRO A 22 7.54 -5.10 9.70
C PRO A 22 8.58 -6.06 9.11
N LEU A 23 9.84 -5.64 9.10
CA LEU A 23 10.92 -6.42 8.51
C LEU A 23 12.13 -6.37 9.46
N GLY A 24 11.99 -7.02 10.62
CA GLY A 24 13.07 -7.00 11.61
C GLY A 24 13.20 -5.61 12.19
N ASN A 25 14.34 -4.96 11.99
CA ASN A 25 14.57 -3.62 12.55
C ASN A 25 14.19 -2.51 11.58
N THR A 26 13.49 -2.84 10.50
CA THR A 26 13.03 -1.84 9.54
C THR A 26 11.61 -2.22 9.09
N GLU A 27 11.10 -1.54 8.09
CA GLU A 27 9.76 -1.85 7.59
C GLU A 27 9.62 -1.37 6.14
N ALA A 28 8.73 -2.03 5.40
CA ALA A 28 8.25 -1.51 4.13
C ALA A 28 7.05 -0.63 4.43
N ILE A 29 6.86 0.45 3.69
CA ILE A 29 5.76 1.37 3.96
C ILE A 29 5.03 1.79 2.70
N LEU A 30 3.75 2.12 2.89
CA LEU A 30 2.92 2.76 1.89
C LEU A 30 2.21 3.88 2.64
N ALA A 31 2.68 5.12 2.42
CA ALA A 31 2.24 6.26 3.21
C ALA A 31 1.15 7.04 2.51
N TYR A 32 0.24 7.58 3.29
CA TYR A 32 -0.88 8.33 2.75
C TYR A 32 -1.19 9.53 3.64
N THR A 33 -2.00 10.43 3.11
CA THR A 33 -2.65 11.49 3.89
C THR A 33 -4.14 11.31 3.71
N GLN A 34 -4.86 11.21 4.81
CA GLN A 34 -6.31 11.07 4.72
C GLN A 34 -6.95 12.45 4.79
N ILE A 35 -7.81 12.74 3.82
CA ILE A 35 -8.55 13.98 3.75
C ILE A 35 -10.01 13.59 3.64
N ASN A 36 -10.74 13.71 4.74
CA ASN A 36 -12.14 13.26 4.81
C ASN A 36 -12.22 11.78 4.41
N ASN A 37 -12.93 11.44 3.34
CA ASN A 37 -13.07 10.05 2.92
C ASN A 37 -12.13 9.69 1.78
N ILE A 38 -11.00 10.40 1.66
CA ILE A 38 -10.04 10.16 0.58
C ILE A 38 -8.68 9.84 1.18
N LEU A 39 -8.03 8.81 0.66
CA LEU A 39 -6.64 8.49 0.98
C LEU A 39 -5.77 8.91 -0.18
N ASP A 40 -4.94 9.92 0.04
CA ASP A 40 -3.95 10.34 -0.96
C ASP A 40 -2.68 9.53 -0.68
N ILE A 41 -2.48 8.45 -1.43
CA ILE A 41 -1.33 7.58 -1.22
C ILE A 41 -0.18 8.13 -2.04
N HIS A 42 0.85 8.63 -1.35
CA HIS A 42 1.89 9.42 -2.00
C HIS A 42 3.30 8.85 -1.92
N HIS A 43 3.51 7.75 -1.20
CA HIS A 43 4.88 7.25 -1.07
C HIS A 43 4.87 5.76 -0.80
N ALA A 44 5.71 5.03 -1.52
CA ALA A 44 5.92 3.59 -1.29
C ALA A 44 7.43 3.35 -1.19
N ALA A 45 7.84 2.60 -0.18
CA ALA A 45 9.26 2.28 0.00
C ALA A 45 9.42 0.87 0.52
N VAL A 46 10.31 0.11 -0.11
CA VAL A 46 10.67 -1.24 0.32
C VAL A 46 12.19 -1.28 0.45
N PRO A 47 12.71 -1.65 1.62
CA PRO A 47 14.18 -1.72 1.79
C PRO A 47 14.81 -2.66 0.76
N ASP A 48 16.03 -2.30 0.32
CA ASP A 48 16.72 -3.03 -0.75
C ASP A 48 16.72 -4.54 -0.58
N PRO A 49 17.08 -5.08 0.59
CA PRO A 49 17.14 -6.55 0.71
C PRO A 49 15.80 -7.24 0.49
N TYR A 50 14.72 -6.50 0.57
CA TYR A 50 13.37 -7.08 0.45
C TYR A 50 12.69 -6.74 -0.86
N GLN A 51 13.37 -6.06 -1.76
CA GLN A 51 12.79 -5.74 -3.06
C GLN A 51 12.68 -7.01 -3.90
N GLY A 52 11.72 -7.02 -4.82
CA GLY A 52 11.51 -8.18 -5.66
C GLY A 52 10.67 -9.28 -5.03
N LYS A 53 10.12 -9.03 -3.84
CA LYS A 53 9.30 -10.03 -3.15
C LYS A 53 7.81 -9.69 -3.20
N GLY A 54 7.43 -8.67 -3.95
CA GLY A 54 6.02 -8.31 -4.09
C GLY A 54 5.43 -7.56 -2.91
N LEU A 55 6.27 -6.96 -2.06
CA LEU A 55 5.76 -6.32 -0.84
C LEU A 55 4.96 -5.05 -1.14
N ALA A 56 5.40 -4.26 -2.12
CA ALA A 56 4.67 -3.05 -2.49
C ALA A 56 3.27 -3.40 -2.99
N GLU A 57 3.16 -4.44 -3.81
CA GLU A 57 1.86 -4.88 -4.31
C GLU A 57 0.98 -5.39 -3.18
N LYS A 58 1.58 -6.12 -2.25
CA LYS A 58 0.84 -6.64 -1.10
C LYS A 58 0.25 -5.52 -0.27
N MET A 59 1.04 -4.47 -0.02
CA MET A 59 0.56 -3.31 0.72
C MET A 59 -0.53 -2.56 -0.06
N ALA A 60 -0.36 -2.45 -1.38
CA ALA A 60 -1.35 -1.74 -2.20
C ALA A 60 -2.68 -2.48 -2.22
N VAL A 61 -2.66 -3.80 -2.35
CA VAL A 61 -3.89 -4.58 -2.30
C VAL A 61 -4.60 -4.35 -0.96
N PHE A 62 -3.84 -4.40 0.12
CA PHE A 62 -4.41 -4.19 1.45
C PHE A 62 -5.06 -2.81 1.54
N ALA A 63 -4.36 -1.78 1.04
CA ALA A 63 -4.86 -0.40 1.12
C ALA A 63 -6.14 -0.22 0.31
N PHE A 64 -6.19 -0.79 -0.90
CA PHE A 64 -7.37 -0.65 -1.74
C PHE A 64 -8.55 -1.44 -1.17
N GLU A 65 -8.29 -2.64 -0.62
CA GLU A 65 -9.36 -3.40 0.02
C GLU A 65 -9.87 -2.69 1.28
N TYR A 66 -8.96 -2.09 2.04
CA TYR A 66 -9.35 -1.29 3.20
C TYR A 66 -10.26 -0.14 2.76
N ALA A 67 -9.88 0.56 1.70
CA ALA A 67 -10.67 1.69 1.20
C ALA A 67 -12.04 1.22 0.74
N LYS A 68 -12.11 0.11 0.01
CA LYS A 68 -13.40 -0.42 -0.44
C LYS A 68 -14.29 -0.74 0.75
N LYS A 69 -13.73 -1.40 1.75
CA LYS A 69 -14.50 -1.83 2.91
C LYS A 69 -15.02 -0.65 3.71
N ASN A 70 -14.30 0.45 3.70
CA ASN A 70 -14.64 1.60 4.53
C ASN A 70 -15.23 2.78 3.75
N GLY A 71 -15.59 2.56 2.49
CA GLY A 71 -16.26 3.60 1.70
C GLY A 71 -15.36 4.76 1.35
N LEU A 72 -14.04 4.52 1.23
CA LEU A 72 -13.08 5.55 0.94
C LEU A 72 -12.71 5.54 -0.54
N LYS A 73 -12.21 6.69 -1.02
CA LYS A 73 -11.62 6.80 -2.35
C LYS A 73 -10.13 6.94 -2.22
N ILE A 74 -9.40 6.69 -3.30
CA ILE A 74 -7.95 6.77 -3.30
C ILE A 74 -7.48 7.70 -4.40
N ILE A 75 -6.58 8.63 -4.04
CA ILE A 75 -5.84 9.41 -5.03
C ILE A 75 -4.46 8.76 -5.12
N PRO A 76 -4.14 8.14 -6.28
CA PRO A 76 -2.88 7.43 -6.42
C PRO A 76 -1.76 8.37 -6.84
N THR A 77 -1.34 9.24 -5.91
CA THR A 77 -0.25 10.17 -6.17
C THR A 77 1.07 9.45 -6.40
N CYS A 78 1.25 8.33 -5.72
CA CYS A 78 2.47 7.53 -5.80
C CYS A 78 2.64 6.95 -7.20
N GLU A 79 3.82 7.16 -7.79
CA GLU A 79 4.10 6.68 -9.14
C GLU A 79 3.96 5.17 -9.27
N TYR A 80 4.36 4.44 -8.24
CA TYR A 80 4.23 2.99 -8.26
C TYR A 80 2.78 2.56 -8.51
N LEU A 81 1.83 3.23 -7.86
CA LEU A 81 0.43 2.87 -8.02
C LEU A 81 -0.05 3.12 -9.45
N GLN A 82 0.36 4.26 -10.01
CA GLN A 82 -0.09 4.63 -11.34
C GLN A 82 0.52 3.76 -12.42
N GLU A 83 1.80 3.46 -12.30
CA GLU A 83 2.54 2.85 -13.39
C GLU A 83 2.62 1.33 -13.29
N LYS A 84 2.58 0.79 -12.08
CA LYS A 84 2.80 -0.64 -11.90
C LYS A 84 1.61 -1.37 -11.31
N PHE A 85 0.94 -0.76 -10.34
CA PHE A 85 -0.11 -1.48 -9.63
C PHE A 85 -1.45 -1.45 -10.36
N LEU A 86 -1.95 -0.26 -10.67
CA LEU A 86 -3.28 -0.14 -11.27
C LEU A 86 -3.40 -0.81 -12.64
N PRO A 87 -2.36 -0.80 -13.49
CA PRO A 87 -2.47 -1.55 -14.73
C PRO A 87 -2.70 -3.03 -14.55
N LYS A 88 -2.19 -3.61 -13.45
CA LYS A 88 -2.40 -5.02 -13.14
C LYS A 88 -3.70 -5.28 -12.40
N HIS A 89 -4.27 -4.25 -11.81
CA HIS A 89 -5.48 -4.38 -10.99
C HIS A 89 -6.52 -3.35 -11.41
N PRO A 90 -6.99 -3.45 -12.67
CA PRO A 90 -7.89 -2.41 -13.20
C PRO A 90 -9.22 -2.29 -12.46
N ASP A 91 -9.64 -3.35 -11.76
CA ASP A 91 -10.89 -3.29 -11.01
C ASP A 91 -10.86 -2.25 -9.91
N TYR A 92 -9.68 -1.92 -9.41
CA TYR A 92 -9.56 -0.93 -8.34
C TYR A 92 -9.78 0.49 -8.81
N ARG A 93 -9.83 0.71 -10.14
CA ARG A 93 -10.02 2.07 -10.65
C ARG A 93 -11.36 2.66 -10.26
N ASN A 94 -12.33 1.81 -9.88
CA ASN A 94 -13.64 2.32 -9.53
C ASN A 94 -13.64 3.09 -8.20
N ILE A 95 -12.58 3.00 -7.40
CA ILE A 95 -12.47 3.83 -6.19
C ILE A 95 -11.35 4.86 -6.29
N VAL A 96 -10.77 5.01 -7.47
CA VAL A 96 -9.75 6.04 -7.70
C VAL A 96 -10.45 7.36 -8.01
N THR A 97 -9.90 8.43 -7.44
CA THR A 97 -10.41 9.78 -7.70
C THR A 97 -9.23 10.73 -7.87
N SER A 98 -9.51 12.01 -8.05
CA SER A 98 -8.48 13.03 -8.18
C SER A 98 -8.93 14.27 -7.44
N TYR A 99 -8.00 15.17 -7.22
CA TYR A 99 -8.31 16.47 -6.60
C TYR A 99 -9.22 17.33 -7.47
#